data_5671d0ae3e14d8a3bc6bd939706c7a83
#
_entry.id   5671d0ae3e14d8a3bc6bd939706c7a83
#
_cell.length_a   1.000
_cell.length_b   1.000
_cell.length_c   1.000
_cell.angle_alpha   90.00
_cell.angle_beta   90.00
_cell.angle_gamma   90.00
#
_symmetry.space_group_name_H-M   'P 1'
#
loop_
_entity.id
_entity.type
_entity.pdbx_description
1 polymer ?
#
loop_
_entity_poly.entity_id
_entity_poly.type
_entity_poly.pdbx_seq_one_letter_code
_entity_poly.pdbx_strand_id
1 'polypeptide(L)' 'MATDKRQFTLRMQEENFLKIKHISEFQKRSIAMQIEYLVEECIRNFEKDNGEISISD' A
#
# COMPACT_ATOMS: atom_id res chain seq x y z
N MET A 1 0.95 -23.66 -4.01
CA MET A 1 0.23 -22.85 -3.08
C MET A 1 -0.27 -21.58 -3.74
N ALA A 2 -1.48 -21.21 -3.44
CA ALA A 2 -2.04 -20.02 -4.03
C ALA A 2 -1.38 -18.78 -3.44
N THR A 3 -1.26 -17.75 -4.26
CA THR A 3 -0.76 -16.49 -3.78
C THR A 3 -1.83 -15.79 -2.95
N ASP A 4 -1.41 -15.14 -1.89
CA ASP A 4 -2.32 -14.36 -1.06
C ASP A 4 -2.57 -12.98 -1.60
N LYS A 5 -1.91 -12.63 -2.67
CA LYS A 5 -2.04 -11.28 -3.22
C LYS A 5 -3.27 -11.19 -4.10
N ARG A 6 -4.12 -10.24 -3.78
CA ARG A 6 -5.31 -9.97 -4.55
C ARG A 6 -5.01 -8.85 -5.54
N GLN A 7 -5.47 -9.03 -6.76
CA GLN A 7 -5.32 -7.99 -7.76
C GLN A 7 -6.30 -6.87 -7.49
N PHE A 8 -5.81 -5.64 -7.49
CA PHE A 8 -6.62 -4.49 -7.17
C PHE A 8 -6.19 -3.33 -8.06
N THR A 9 -7.16 -2.74 -8.77
CA THR A 9 -6.89 -1.61 -9.65
C THR A 9 -7.20 -0.33 -8.91
N LEU A 10 -6.20 0.56 -8.84
CA LEU A 10 -6.34 1.82 -8.15
C LEU A 10 -6.26 2.97 -9.14
N ARG A 11 -7.25 3.86 -9.08
CA ARG A 11 -7.22 5.09 -9.86
C ARG A 11 -6.74 6.22 -8.98
N MET A 12 -5.87 7.05 -9.53
CA MET A 12 -5.21 8.09 -8.75
C MET A 12 -5.15 9.36 -9.57
N GLN A 13 -5.23 10.49 -8.89
CA GLN A 13 -5.03 11.76 -9.58
C GLN A 13 -3.63 11.81 -10.16
N GLU A 14 -3.52 12.43 -11.32
CA GLU A 14 -2.25 12.46 -12.04
C GLU A 14 -1.14 13.07 -11.19
N GLU A 15 -1.44 14.16 -10.52
CA GLU A 15 -0.44 14.83 -9.70
C GLU A 15 0.08 13.90 -8.60
N ASN A 16 -0.83 13.17 -7.96
CA ASN A 16 -0.42 12.25 -6.91
C ASN A 16 0.40 11.10 -7.45
N PHE A 17 0.02 10.62 -8.63
CA PHE A 17 0.77 9.55 -9.26
C PHE A 17 2.21 9.98 -9.57
N LEU A 18 2.37 11.17 -10.11
CA LEU A 18 3.69 11.67 -10.44
C LEU A 18 4.54 11.86 -9.20
N LYS A 19 3.93 12.32 -8.13
CA LYS A 19 4.66 12.55 -6.89
C LYS A 19 5.06 11.24 -6.23
N ILE A 20 4.16 10.26 -6.19
CA ILE A 20 4.52 8.98 -5.59
C ILE A 20 5.54 8.25 -6.43
N LYS A 21 5.48 8.44 -7.75
CA LYS A 21 6.49 7.85 -8.62
C LYS A 21 7.86 8.43 -8.30
N HIS A 22 7.93 9.74 -8.09
CA HIS A 22 9.18 10.39 -7.74
C HIS A 22 9.73 9.85 -6.42
N ILE A 23 8.86 9.70 -5.44
CA ILE A 23 9.26 9.20 -4.12
C ILE A 23 9.76 7.76 -4.23
N SER A 24 9.05 6.94 -4.99
CA SER A 24 9.44 5.55 -5.12
C SER A 24 10.81 5.41 -5.78
N GLU A 25 11.07 6.23 -6.78
CA GLU A 25 12.38 6.22 -7.44
C GLU A 25 13.47 6.69 -6.49
N PHE A 26 13.18 7.71 -5.70
CA PHE A 26 14.13 8.18 -4.70
C PHE A 26 14.47 7.10 -3.70
N GLN A 27 13.48 6.32 -3.30
CA GLN A 27 13.65 5.26 -2.32
C GLN A 27 14.02 3.91 -2.97
N LYS A 28 14.21 3.91 -4.28
CA LYS A 28 14.63 2.71 -5.03
C LYS A 28 13.65 1.57 -4.88
N ARG A 29 12.36 1.92 -4.98
CA ARG A 29 11.27 0.96 -4.96
C ARG A 29 10.43 1.14 -6.21
N SER A 30 9.74 0.07 -6.61
CA SER A 30 8.72 0.22 -7.64
C SER A 30 7.52 0.95 -7.05
N ILE A 31 6.67 1.51 -7.94
CA ILE A 31 5.46 2.17 -7.47
C ILE A 31 4.58 1.18 -6.70
N ALA A 32 4.46 -0.03 -7.21
CA ALA A 32 3.64 -1.05 -6.54
C ALA A 32 4.16 -1.34 -5.14
N MET A 33 5.46 -1.49 -5.00
CA MET A 33 6.07 -1.74 -3.70
C MET A 33 5.86 -0.56 -2.76
N GLN A 34 5.95 0.65 -3.29
CA GLN A 34 5.76 1.84 -2.48
C GLN A 34 4.33 1.91 -1.96
N ILE A 35 3.36 1.61 -2.82
CA ILE A 35 1.96 1.64 -2.41
C ILE A 35 1.69 0.56 -1.39
N GLU A 36 2.24 -0.63 -1.59
CA GLU A 36 2.05 -1.71 -0.62
C GLU A 36 2.63 -1.34 0.74
N TYR A 37 3.79 -0.69 0.75
CA TYR A 37 4.38 -0.22 1.99
C TYR A 37 3.45 0.76 2.71
N LEU A 38 2.86 1.68 1.97
CA LEU A 38 1.96 2.66 2.57
C LEU A 38 0.71 1.99 3.14
N VAL A 39 0.19 0.98 2.44
CA VAL A 39 -0.96 0.25 2.94
C VAL A 39 -0.61 -0.46 4.24
N GLU A 40 0.54 -1.10 4.28
CA GLU A 40 0.96 -1.80 5.50
C GLU A 40 1.15 -0.84 6.66
N GLU A 41 1.72 0.33 6.38
CA GLU A 41 1.87 1.34 7.42
C GLU A 41 0.53 1.80 7.96
N CYS A 42 -0.41 2.03 7.06
CA CYS A 42 -1.74 2.47 7.46
C CYS A 42 -2.41 1.43 8.36
N ILE A 43 -2.31 0.16 7.96
CA ILE A 43 -2.91 -0.92 8.75
C ILE A 43 -2.23 -1.03 10.11
N ARG A 44 -0.91 -0.97 10.12
CA ARG A 44 -0.17 -1.09 11.37
C ARG A 44 -0.55 0.01 12.35
N ASN A 45 -0.66 1.24 11.85
CA ASN A 45 -1.02 2.36 12.70
C ASN A 45 -2.44 2.24 13.23
N PHE A 46 -3.37 1.77 12.38
CA PHE A 46 -4.75 1.58 12.81
C PHE A 46 -4.84 0.52 13.89
N GLU A 47 -4.14 -0.59 13.70
CA GLU A 47 -4.20 -1.69 14.66
C GLU A 47 -3.52 -1.33 15.97
N LYS A 48 -2.52 -0.46 15.91
CA LYS A 48 -1.87 0.00 17.13
C LYS A 48 -2.84 0.77 18.02
N ASP A 49 -3.73 1.54 17.40
CA ASP A 49 -4.66 2.39 18.16
C ASP A 49 -5.97 1.68 18.46
N ASN A 50 -6.40 0.73 17.62
CA ASN A 50 -7.73 0.15 17.70
C ASN A 50 -7.74 -1.35 17.90
N GLY A 51 -6.57 -1.96 17.96
CA GLY A 51 -6.49 -3.40 18.09
C GLY A 51 -6.49 -4.11 16.75
N GLU A 52 -6.16 -5.36 16.79
CA GLU A 52 -6.00 -6.16 15.59
C GLU A 52 -7.32 -6.32 14.84
N ILE A 53 -7.26 -6.11 13.51
CA ILE A 53 -8.43 -6.31 12.68
C ILE A 53 -8.62 -7.78 12.45
N SER A 54 -9.83 -8.25 12.74
CA SER A 54 -10.17 -9.66 12.55
C SER A 54 -10.85 -9.80 11.20
N ILE A 55 -10.29 -10.67 10.37
CA ILE A 55 -10.83 -10.91 9.03
C ILE A 55 -11.41 -12.30 9.00
N SER A 56 -12.67 -12.39 8.62
CA SER A 56 -13.29 -13.68 8.41
C SER A 56 -13.79 -13.78 6.97
N ASP A 57 -13.35 -14.78 6.30
CA ASP A 57 -13.73 -15.06 4.91
C ASP A 57 -14.85 -16.05 4.86
#